data_3401675db17663984492051a5a59fcb0
#
_entry.id   3401675db17663984492051a5a59fcb0
#
_cell.length_a   1.000
_cell.length_b   1.000
_cell.length_c   1.000
_cell.angle_alpha   90.00
_cell.angle_beta   90.00
_cell.angle_gamma   90.00
#
_symmetry.space_group_name_H-M   'P 1'
#
loop_
_entity.id
_entity.type
_entity.pdbx_description
1 polymer ?
#
loop_
_entity_poly.entity_id
_entity_poly.type
_entity_poly.pdbx_seq_one_letter_code
_entity_poly.pdbx_strand_id
1 'polypeptide(L)'
;FQKTVAAEAWLVDLLFKIPATEVVCGGAKGADQFGKEVAIKYDIPVQEFPAQWELFGKKAGYLRNAEMANYADACILFPGGKGTEMMCTLAKNRNLLLFEYPQEVETRIVNRENEAFDIYIGRPSKWGNPFQIGKDGTREEVINKYKDYIFDNPELLSSLHELKGKTLGCWCKPLPCHGDVLIELIKELGV
;
A
#
# COMPACT_ATOMS: atom_id res chain seq x y z
N PHE A 1 7.97 -6.55 1.84
CA PHE A 1 6.58 -7.00 1.59
C PHE A 1 6.04 -7.78 2.77
N GLN A 2 4.82 -7.44 3.20
CA GLN A 2 4.09 -8.15 4.27
C GLN A 2 2.99 -9.01 3.64
N LYS A 3 2.96 -10.32 3.99
CA LYS A 3 1.89 -11.22 3.59
C LYS A 3 0.61 -10.84 4.33
N THR A 4 -0.43 -10.45 3.61
CA THR A 4 -1.75 -10.12 4.17
C THR A 4 -2.84 -10.88 3.42
N VAL A 5 -4.02 -11.03 4.04
CA VAL A 5 -5.21 -11.63 3.40
C VAL A 5 -5.59 -10.85 2.13
N ALA A 6 -5.47 -9.52 2.17
CA ALA A 6 -5.76 -8.66 1.01
C ALA A 6 -4.76 -8.91 -0.14
N ALA A 7 -3.47 -9.10 0.18
CA ALA A 7 -2.46 -9.41 -0.84
C ALA A 7 -2.70 -10.79 -1.48
N GLU A 8 -3.13 -11.77 -0.69
CA GLU A 8 -3.49 -13.09 -1.22
C GLU A 8 -4.72 -13.02 -2.12
N ALA A 9 -5.79 -12.37 -1.67
CA ALA A 9 -7.01 -12.20 -2.47
C ALA A 9 -6.73 -11.48 -3.79
N TRP A 10 -5.93 -10.41 -3.76
CA TRP A 10 -5.54 -9.70 -4.97
C TRP A 10 -4.72 -10.56 -5.93
N LEU A 11 -3.74 -11.32 -5.41
CA LEU A 11 -2.91 -12.18 -6.24
C LEU A 11 -3.73 -13.30 -6.89
N VAL A 12 -4.60 -13.93 -6.12
CA VAL A 12 -5.50 -14.99 -6.61
C VAL A 12 -6.41 -14.47 -7.70
N ASP A 13 -7.10 -13.35 -7.47
CA ASP A 13 -7.97 -12.71 -8.46
C ASP A 13 -7.20 -12.39 -9.76
N LEU A 14 -5.98 -11.88 -9.64
CA LEU A 14 -5.13 -11.60 -10.79
C LEU A 14 -4.75 -12.87 -11.57
N LEU A 15 -4.28 -13.91 -10.87
CA LEU A 15 -3.86 -15.18 -11.50
C LEU A 15 -5.00 -15.85 -12.29
N PHE A 16 -6.23 -15.75 -11.80
CA PHE A 16 -7.41 -16.24 -12.52
C PHE A 16 -7.82 -15.33 -13.68
N LYS A 17 -7.66 -14.02 -13.57
CA LYS A 17 -7.96 -13.07 -14.65
C LYS A 17 -7.02 -13.18 -15.85
N ILE A 18 -5.73 -13.44 -15.59
CA ILE A 18 -4.72 -13.61 -16.66
C ILE A 18 -4.57 -15.06 -17.12
N PRO A 19 -5.49 -15.97 -16.84
CA PRO A 19 -5.46 -17.43 -16.78
C PRO A 19 -4.04 -18.01 -16.71
N ALA A 20 -3.36 -17.74 -15.58
CA ALA A 20 -1.99 -18.16 -15.37
C ALA A 20 -1.89 -19.70 -15.38
N THR A 21 -1.04 -20.23 -16.24
CA THR A 21 -0.78 -21.69 -16.35
C THR A 21 0.37 -22.15 -15.46
N GLU A 22 1.22 -21.23 -15.05
CA GLU A 22 2.39 -21.49 -14.21
C GLU A 22 2.80 -20.21 -13.46
N VAL A 23 3.31 -20.37 -12.24
CA VAL A 23 3.95 -19.28 -11.48
C VAL A 23 5.45 -19.50 -11.45
N VAL A 24 6.20 -18.48 -11.85
CA VAL A 24 7.66 -18.47 -11.86
C VAL A 24 8.18 -17.70 -10.67
N CYS A 25 9.13 -18.30 -9.91
CA CYS A 25 9.73 -17.63 -8.76
C CYS A 25 11.24 -17.93 -8.62
N GLY A 26 11.94 -17.02 -7.97
CA GLY A 26 13.38 -17.13 -7.80
C GLY A 26 13.81 -17.73 -6.46
N GLY A 27 12.89 -18.16 -5.61
CA GLY A 27 13.17 -18.74 -4.30
C GLY A 27 13.67 -17.75 -3.25
N ALA A 28 13.54 -16.42 -3.48
CA ALA A 28 13.89 -15.43 -2.47
C ALA A 28 12.83 -15.37 -1.37
N LYS A 29 13.22 -14.89 -0.18
CA LYS A 29 12.25 -14.61 0.89
C LYS A 29 11.32 -13.47 0.48
N GLY A 30 10.09 -13.47 0.95
CA GLY A 30 9.11 -12.42 0.70
C GLY A 30 8.20 -12.74 -0.49
N ALA A 31 8.21 -11.94 -1.55
CA ALA A 31 7.27 -12.05 -2.67
C ALA A 31 7.36 -13.40 -3.42
N ASP A 32 8.55 -13.90 -3.70
CA ASP A 32 8.76 -15.19 -4.36
C ASP A 32 8.15 -16.36 -3.55
N GLN A 33 8.45 -16.39 -2.25
CA GLN A 33 7.92 -17.40 -1.35
C GLN A 33 6.38 -17.29 -1.22
N PHE A 34 5.86 -16.07 -1.16
CA PHE A 34 4.42 -15.84 -1.11
C PHE A 34 3.72 -16.27 -2.40
N GLY A 35 4.24 -15.90 -3.56
CA GLY A 35 3.71 -16.33 -4.85
C GLY A 35 3.70 -17.85 -5.00
N LYS A 36 4.78 -18.53 -4.58
CA LYS A 36 4.86 -19.99 -4.55
C LYS A 36 3.80 -20.62 -3.65
N GLU A 37 3.63 -20.12 -2.43
CA GLU A 37 2.63 -20.63 -1.47
C GLU A 37 1.20 -20.48 -2.02
N VAL A 38 0.89 -19.34 -2.62
CA VAL A 38 -0.41 -19.11 -3.27
C VAL A 38 -0.61 -20.06 -4.45
N ALA A 39 0.37 -20.17 -5.34
CA ALA A 39 0.28 -21.07 -6.48
C ALA A 39 0.01 -22.53 -6.07
N ILE A 40 0.75 -23.04 -5.10
CA ILE A 40 0.56 -24.40 -4.56
C ILE A 40 -0.85 -24.56 -3.96
N LYS A 41 -1.33 -23.58 -3.19
CA LYS A 41 -2.67 -23.61 -2.56
C LYS A 41 -3.80 -23.70 -3.58
N TYR A 42 -3.59 -23.14 -4.77
CA TYR A 42 -4.60 -23.10 -5.84
C TYR A 42 -4.28 -24.02 -7.02
N ASP A 43 -3.43 -25.04 -6.79
CA ASP A 43 -3.05 -26.07 -7.77
C ASP A 43 -2.47 -25.50 -9.09
N ILE A 44 -1.79 -24.34 -9.01
CA ILE A 44 -1.07 -23.77 -10.16
C ILE A 44 0.38 -24.28 -10.13
N PRO A 45 0.91 -24.85 -11.24
CA PRO A 45 2.30 -25.29 -11.34
C PRO A 45 3.28 -24.17 -10.97
N VAL A 46 4.42 -24.57 -10.38
CA VAL A 46 5.48 -23.62 -9.96
C VAL A 46 6.80 -24.00 -10.60
N GLN A 47 7.40 -23.07 -11.34
CA GLN A 47 8.77 -23.17 -11.85
C GLN A 47 9.72 -22.32 -11.00
N GLU A 48 10.69 -22.94 -10.36
CA GLU A 48 11.70 -22.22 -9.57
C GLU A 48 13.00 -22.03 -10.37
N PHE A 49 13.56 -20.83 -10.24
CA PHE A 49 14.86 -20.44 -10.80
C PHE A 49 15.83 -20.12 -9.66
N PRO A 50 16.58 -21.10 -9.13
CA PRO A 50 17.52 -20.86 -8.05
C PRO A 50 18.73 -20.05 -8.52
N ALA A 51 19.10 -19.00 -7.76
CA ALA A 51 20.29 -18.23 -8.05
C ALA A 51 21.56 -19.06 -7.73
N GLN A 52 22.50 -19.14 -8.69
CA GLN A 52 23.72 -19.93 -8.58
C GLN A 52 24.84 -19.12 -7.91
N TRP A 53 24.71 -18.87 -6.60
CA TRP A 53 25.62 -18.03 -5.83
C TRP A 53 27.06 -18.50 -5.81
N GLU A 54 27.30 -19.83 -5.82
CA GLU A 54 28.64 -20.41 -5.83
C GLU A 54 29.39 -20.12 -7.13
N LEU A 55 28.68 -20.03 -8.27
CA LEU A 55 29.25 -19.80 -9.58
C LEU A 55 29.39 -18.32 -9.90
N PHE A 56 28.40 -17.51 -9.58
CA PHE A 56 28.30 -16.13 -10.07
C PHE A 56 28.39 -15.07 -8.95
N GLY A 57 28.53 -15.49 -7.68
CA GLY A 57 28.65 -14.59 -6.54
C GLY A 57 27.54 -13.53 -6.55
N LYS A 58 27.88 -12.27 -6.33
CA LYS A 58 26.92 -11.15 -6.26
C LYS A 58 26.06 -10.93 -7.52
N LYS A 59 26.48 -11.49 -8.68
CA LYS A 59 25.73 -11.38 -9.93
C LYS A 59 24.64 -12.45 -10.08
N ALA A 60 24.65 -13.50 -9.26
CA ALA A 60 23.73 -14.65 -9.37
C ALA A 60 22.25 -14.21 -9.33
N GLY A 61 21.87 -13.28 -8.44
CA GLY A 61 20.50 -12.76 -8.36
C GLY A 61 20.06 -12.01 -9.62
N TYR A 62 20.96 -11.25 -10.23
CA TYR A 62 20.69 -10.56 -11.50
C TYR A 62 20.47 -11.55 -12.64
N LEU A 63 21.37 -12.52 -12.78
CA LEU A 63 21.29 -13.54 -13.85
C LEU A 63 20.01 -14.34 -13.74
N ARG A 64 19.67 -14.81 -12.53
CA ARG A 64 18.42 -15.50 -12.23
C ARG A 64 17.20 -14.67 -12.62
N ASN A 65 17.15 -13.38 -12.25
CA ASN A 65 16.04 -12.51 -12.62
C ASN A 65 15.95 -12.30 -14.14
N ALA A 66 17.09 -12.24 -14.83
CA ALA A 66 17.11 -12.17 -16.29
C ALA A 66 16.58 -13.46 -16.94
N GLU A 67 16.89 -14.63 -16.38
CA GLU A 67 16.36 -15.93 -16.84
C GLU A 67 14.83 -15.98 -16.64
N MET A 68 14.33 -15.62 -15.45
CA MET A 68 12.90 -15.54 -15.19
C MET A 68 12.18 -14.60 -16.16
N ALA A 69 12.73 -13.40 -16.39
CA ALA A 69 12.15 -12.45 -17.31
C ALA A 69 12.23 -12.87 -18.81
N ASN A 70 13.11 -13.80 -19.16
CA ASN A 70 13.13 -14.41 -20.49
C ASN A 70 12.11 -15.54 -20.65
N TYR A 71 11.73 -16.17 -19.56
CA TYR A 71 10.84 -17.32 -19.54
C TYR A 71 9.37 -16.91 -19.43
N ALA A 72 9.06 -15.90 -18.62
CA ALA A 72 7.71 -15.50 -18.29
C ALA A 72 7.07 -14.57 -19.33
N ASP A 73 5.75 -14.56 -19.42
CA ASP A 73 4.96 -13.63 -20.25
C ASP A 73 4.46 -12.43 -19.44
N ALA A 74 4.38 -12.58 -18.11
CA ALA A 74 3.92 -11.55 -17.19
C ALA A 74 4.83 -11.44 -15.97
N CYS A 75 4.86 -10.26 -15.36
CA CYS A 75 5.59 -10.00 -14.14
C CYS A 75 4.67 -9.35 -13.10
N ILE A 76 4.61 -9.95 -11.92
CA ILE A 76 3.86 -9.43 -10.78
C ILE A 76 4.84 -8.88 -9.75
N LEU A 77 4.75 -7.60 -9.45
CA LEU A 77 5.63 -6.91 -8.51
C LEU A 77 4.92 -6.62 -7.20
N PHE A 78 5.49 -7.09 -6.12
CA PHE A 78 5.15 -6.67 -4.77
C PHE A 78 6.15 -5.63 -4.26
N PRO A 79 5.79 -4.81 -3.24
CA PRO A 79 6.70 -3.86 -2.64
C PRO A 79 8.02 -4.50 -2.23
N GLY A 80 9.13 -3.93 -2.67
CA GLY A 80 10.46 -4.48 -2.40
C GLY A 80 11.57 -3.45 -2.64
N GLY A 81 12.81 -3.90 -2.49
CA GLY A 81 13.99 -3.07 -2.70
C GLY A 81 14.60 -3.24 -4.09
N LYS A 82 15.93 -3.08 -4.17
CA LYS A 82 16.72 -3.11 -5.43
C LYS A 82 16.47 -4.32 -6.33
N GLY A 83 16.17 -5.49 -5.75
CA GLY A 83 15.84 -6.70 -6.53
C GLY A 83 14.52 -6.55 -7.30
N THR A 84 13.51 -5.94 -6.68
CA THR A 84 12.21 -5.66 -7.31
C THR A 84 12.34 -4.58 -8.38
N GLU A 85 13.08 -3.50 -8.12
CA GLU A 85 13.36 -2.43 -9.09
C GLU A 85 14.05 -2.99 -10.34
N MET A 86 15.03 -3.86 -10.13
CA MET A 86 15.73 -4.54 -11.21
C MET A 86 14.79 -5.44 -12.03
N MET A 87 13.95 -6.24 -11.35
CA MET A 87 12.97 -7.10 -12.03
C MET A 87 11.97 -6.27 -12.84
N CYS A 88 11.50 -5.14 -12.30
CA CYS A 88 10.66 -4.18 -13.01
C CYS A 88 11.34 -3.69 -14.31
N THR A 89 12.62 -3.32 -14.23
CA THR A 89 13.39 -2.89 -15.39
C THR A 89 13.53 -4.00 -16.44
N LEU A 90 13.81 -5.22 -16.00
CA LEU A 90 13.92 -6.38 -16.89
C LEU A 90 12.59 -6.69 -17.58
N ALA A 91 11.49 -6.65 -16.84
CA ALA A 91 10.15 -6.89 -17.36
C ALA A 91 9.77 -5.84 -18.42
N LYS A 92 10.01 -4.56 -18.15
CA LYS A 92 9.78 -3.46 -19.10
C LYS A 92 10.60 -3.62 -20.39
N ASN A 93 11.90 -3.95 -20.26
CA ASN A 93 12.79 -4.13 -21.42
C ASN A 93 12.39 -5.33 -22.30
N ARG A 94 11.63 -6.28 -21.79
CA ARG A 94 11.14 -7.46 -22.50
C ARG A 94 9.66 -7.38 -22.87
N ASN A 95 9.02 -6.23 -22.62
CA ASN A 95 7.60 -6.00 -22.88
C ASN A 95 6.68 -7.05 -22.20
N LEU A 96 7.04 -7.54 -21.02
CA LEU A 96 6.17 -8.41 -20.25
C LEU A 96 4.93 -7.65 -19.80
N LEU A 97 3.81 -8.34 -19.64
CA LEU A 97 2.65 -7.78 -18.95
C LEU A 97 3.04 -7.51 -17.50
N LEU A 98 2.91 -6.26 -17.07
CA LEU A 98 3.38 -5.82 -15.75
C LEU A 98 2.19 -5.51 -14.86
N PHE A 99 2.15 -6.16 -13.69
CA PHE A 99 1.16 -5.95 -12.64
C PHE A 99 1.87 -5.56 -11.35
N GLU A 100 1.48 -4.45 -10.76
CA GLU A 100 2.05 -3.99 -9.49
C GLU A 100 0.98 -4.10 -8.39
N TYR A 101 1.35 -4.77 -7.28
CA TYR A 101 0.48 -4.81 -6.12
C TYR A 101 0.25 -3.40 -5.59
N PRO A 102 -1.01 -2.97 -5.42
CA PRO A 102 -1.32 -1.62 -4.98
C PRO A 102 -0.62 -1.31 -3.65
N GLN A 103 0.18 -0.26 -3.62
CA GLN A 103 0.74 0.25 -2.38
C GLN A 103 -0.37 0.93 -1.59
N GLU A 104 -0.66 0.44 -0.38
CA GLU A 104 -1.46 1.24 0.54
C GLU A 104 -0.61 2.46 0.96
N VAL A 105 -0.90 3.59 0.37
CA VAL A 105 -0.34 4.86 0.82
C VAL A 105 -1.00 5.19 2.16
N GLU A 106 -0.20 5.23 3.23
CA GLU A 106 -0.73 5.54 4.55
C GLU A 106 -1.23 6.99 4.60
N THR A 107 -2.46 7.18 5.07
CA THR A 107 -2.97 8.52 5.36
C THR A 107 -2.20 9.09 6.54
N ARG A 108 -1.60 10.27 6.36
CA ARG A 108 -0.81 10.93 7.40
C ARG A 108 -1.19 12.40 7.54
N ILE A 109 -0.88 12.99 8.70
CA ILE A 109 -1.13 14.41 8.96
C ILE A 109 0.20 15.11 9.09
N VAL A 110 0.29 16.28 8.43
CA VAL A 110 1.44 17.15 8.48
C VAL A 110 1.06 18.55 8.95
N ASN A 111 2.04 19.30 9.46
CA ASN A 111 1.86 20.72 9.67
C ASN A 111 1.93 21.42 8.31
N ARG A 112 0.86 22.14 7.96
CA ARG A 112 0.72 22.80 6.66
C ARG A 112 1.78 23.85 6.34
N GLU A 113 2.49 24.36 7.35
CA GLU A 113 3.57 25.34 7.15
C GLU A 113 4.90 24.67 6.81
N ASN A 114 5.08 23.43 7.24
CA ASN A 114 6.39 22.76 7.18
C ASN A 114 6.49 21.73 6.05
N GLU A 115 5.35 21.18 5.58
CA GLU A 115 5.32 20.12 4.59
C GLU A 115 4.20 20.32 3.56
N ALA A 116 4.44 19.85 2.33
CA ALA A 116 3.40 19.77 1.30
C ALA A 116 2.31 18.76 1.71
N PHE A 117 1.07 19.03 1.34
CA PHE A 117 -0.08 18.20 1.64
C PHE A 117 -1.04 18.13 0.46
N ASP A 118 -1.84 17.07 0.39
CA ASP A 118 -2.83 16.86 -0.66
C ASP A 118 -4.15 17.54 -0.33
N ILE A 119 -4.60 17.41 0.93
CA ILE A 119 -5.91 17.92 1.38
C ILE A 119 -5.75 18.73 2.66
N TYR A 120 -6.26 19.98 2.65
CA TYR A 120 -6.34 20.79 3.85
C TYR A 120 -7.55 20.39 4.69
N ILE A 121 -7.31 20.01 5.97
CA ILE A 121 -8.34 19.58 6.89
C ILE A 121 -8.65 20.56 8.03
N GLY A 122 -8.06 21.75 8.00
CA GLY A 122 -8.38 22.82 8.94
C GLY A 122 -9.60 23.64 8.48
N ARG A 123 -10.09 24.55 9.35
CA ARG A 123 -11.15 25.49 8.97
C ARG A 123 -10.67 26.46 7.90
N PRO A 124 -11.48 26.80 6.88
CA PRO A 124 -12.91 26.54 6.70
C PRO A 124 -13.26 25.28 5.87
N SER A 125 -12.35 24.30 5.73
CA SER A 125 -12.68 23.08 4.95
C SER A 125 -13.83 22.29 5.60
N LYS A 126 -14.48 21.42 4.81
CA LYS A 126 -15.54 20.52 5.31
C LYS A 126 -15.04 19.59 6.43
N TRP A 127 -13.73 19.31 6.46
CA TRP A 127 -13.05 18.50 7.48
C TRP A 127 -12.60 19.28 8.71
N GLY A 128 -12.83 20.61 8.74
CA GLY A 128 -12.40 21.46 9.84
C GLY A 128 -13.21 21.19 11.11
N ASN A 129 -12.52 21.00 12.25
CA ASN A 129 -13.18 20.84 13.54
C ASN A 129 -13.99 22.11 13.89
N PRO A 130 -15.33 22.03 14.02
CA PRO A 130 -16.15 23.19 14.37
C PRO A 130 -15.91 23.67 15.80
N PHE A 131 -15.43 22.80 16.70
CA PHE A 131 -15.21 23.15 18.10
C PHE A 131 -13.88 23.86 18.31
N GLN A 132 -13.86 24.91 19.12
CA GLN A 132 -12.71 25.77 19.38
C GLN A 132 -12.10 25.47 20.75
N ILE A 133 -10.79 25.26 20.80
CA ILE A 133 -10.03 25.09 22.03
C ILE A 133 -10.19 26.35 22.89
N GLY A 134 -10.46 26.19 24.18
CA GLY A 134 -10.66 27.28 25.15
C GLY A 134 -12.09 27.85 25.17
N LYS A 135 -12.88 27.67 24.09
CA LYS A 135 -14.29 28.05 24.05
C LYS A 135 -15.21 26.86 24.28
N ASP A 136 -14.96 25.77 23.55
CA ASP A 136 -15.82 24.58 23.56
C ASP A 136 -15.22 23.45 24.38
N GLY A 137 -14.04 23.66 24.95
CA GLY A 137 -13.31 22.72 25.81
C GLY A 137 -11.80 22.76 25.63
N THR A 138 -11.12 21.87 26.33
CA THR A 138 -9.69 21.58 26.17
C THR A 138 -9.42 20.98 24.78
N ARG A 139 -8.15 20.86 24.42
CA ARG A 139 -7.75 20.21 23.14
C ARG A 139 -8.32 18.80 23.02
N GLU A 140 -8.22 18.00 24.07
CA GLU A 140 -8.70 16.63 24.09
C GLU A 140 -10.23 16.57 23.96
N GLU A 141 -10.95 17.40 24.71
CA GLU A 141 -12.41 17.46 24.66
C GLU A 141 -12.93 17.87 23.28
N VAL A 142 -12.32 18.86 22.63
CA VAL A 142 -12.76 19.28 21.28
C VAL A 142 -12.40 18.24 20.21
N ILE A 143 -11.35 17.42 20.40
CA ILE A 143 -11.04 16.31 19.51
C ILE A 143 -12.06 15.19 19.68
N ASN A 144 -12.44 14.85 20.92
CA ASN A 144 -13.47 13.85 21.19
C ASN A 144 -14.84 14.28 20.65
N LYS A 145 -15.26 15.53 20.89
CA LYS A 145 -16.47 16.10 20.29
C LYS A 145 -16.47 16.05 18.76
N TYR A 146 -15.28 16.18 18.14
CA TYR A 146 -15.16 16.07 16.70
C TYR A 146 -15.41 14.64 16.19
N LYS A 147 -15.04 13.61 16.97
CA LYS A 147 -15.35 12.22 16.63
C LYS A 147 -16.86 12.02 16.54
N ASP A 148 -17.60 12.45 17.57
CA ASP A 148 -19.07 12.39 17.60
C ASP A 148 -19.66 13.19 16.43
N TYR A 149 -19.15 14.39 16.18
CA TYR A 149 -19.59 15.26 15.06
C TYR A 149 -19.46 14.56 13.71
N ILE A 150 -18.38 13.83 13.44
CA ILE A 150 -18.22 13.06 12.17
C ILE A 150 -19.23 11.93 12.10
N PHE A 151 -19.45 11.18 13.21
CA PHE A 151 -20.44 10.10 13.24
C PHE A 151 -21.87 10.59 13.02
N ASP A 152 -22.21 11.75 13.55
CA ASP A 152 -23.54 12.37 13.40
C ASP A 152 -23.76 13.01 12.01
N ASN A 153 -22.73 13.03 11.16
CA ASN A 153 -22.81 13.60 9.81
C ASN A 153 -22.59 12.52 8.74
N PRO A 154 -23.63 11.86 8.24
CA PRO A 154 -23.52 10.77 7.24
C PRO A 154 -22.81 11.19 5.96
N GLU A 155 -22.93 12.44 5.53
CA GLU A 155 -22.25 12.97 4.33
C GLU A 155 -20.73 13.02 4.52
N LEU A 156 -20.25 13.45 5.69
CA LEU A 156 -18.83 13.46 6.01
C LEU A 156 -18.31 12.04 6.18
N LEU A 157 -19.07 11.19 6.88
CA LEU A 157 -18.72 9.79 7.10
C LEU A 157 -18.55 9.05 5.78
N SER A 158 -19.49 9.21 4.83
CA SER A 158 -19.41 8.60 3.51
C SER A 158 -18.27 9.15 2.64
N SER A 159 -17.84 10.39 2.90
CA SER A 159 -16.76 11.06 2.18
C SER A 159 -15.36 10.72 2.69
N LEU A 160 -15.20 9.95 3.80
CA LEU A 160 -13.89 9.62 4.39
C LEU A 160 -12.93 8.95 3.39
N HIS A 161 -13.44 8.20 2.43
CA HIS A 161 -12.66 7.57 1.37
C HIS A 161 -11.81 8.58 0.55
N GLU A 162 -12.22 9.85 0.46
CA GLU A 162 -11.47 10.90 -0.22
C GLU A 162 -10.11 11.18 0.44
N LEU A 163 -10.00 10.89 1.75
CA LEU A 163 -8.81 11.13 2.56
C LEU A 163 -7.84 9.96 2.57
N LYS A 164 -8.29 8.76 2.16
CA LYS A 164 -7.46 7.55 2.17
C LYS A 164 -6.22 7.71 1.31
N GLY A 165 -5.07 7.38 1.88
CA GLY A 165 -3.78 7.49 1.19
C GLY A 165 -3.30 8.92 0.94
N LYS A 166 -3.93 9.94 1.56
CA LYS A 166 -3.57 11.35 1.36
C LYS A 166 -2.74 11.89 2.52
N THR A 167 -1.90 12.87 2.21
CA THR A 167 -1.24 13.71 3.20
C THR A 167 -2.16 14.84 3.58
N LEU A 168 -2.60 14.88 4.84
CA LEU A 168 -3.58 15.84 5.35
C LEU A 168 -2.88 17.03 6.02
N GLY A 169 -3.16 18.25 5.56
CA GLY A 169 -2.57 19.47 6.10
C GLY A 169 -3.40 20.06 7.25
N CYS A 170 -2.80 20.21 8.43
CA CYS A 170 -3.40 20.90 9.58
C CYS A 170 -2.38 21.80 10.29
N TRP A 171 -2.85 22.76 11.07
CA TRP A 171 -2.01 23.61 11.92
C TRP A 171 -1.52 22.93 13.21
N CYS A 172 -2.20 21.86 13.65
CA CYS A 172 -2.03 21.33 15.00
C CYS A 172 -0.73 20.57 15.22
N LYS A 173 -0.19 19.87 14.20
CA LYS A 173 1.03 19.05 14.37
C LYS A 173 2.23 19.90 14.80
N PRO A 174 3.07 19.42 15.74
CA PRO A 174 3.14 18.03 16.28
C PRO A 174 2.14 17.67 17.38
N LEU A 175 1.31 18.61 17.83
CA LEU A 175 0.33 18.34 18.88
C LEU A 175 -0.84 17.47 18.39
N PRO A 176 -1.58 16.79 19.31
CA PRO A 176 -2.79 16.02 18.97
C PRO A 176 -3.77 16.85 18.13
N CYS A 177 -4.34 16.21 17.12
CA CYS A 177 -5.10 16.86 16.06
C CYS A 177 -6.43 16.15 15.81
N HIS A 178 -7.48 16.89 15.48
CA HIS A 178 -8.74 16.30 15.01
C HIS A 178 -8.55 15.40 13.77
N GLY A 179 -7.52 15.62 12.98
CA GLY A 179 -7.17 14.75 11.87
C GLY A 179 -6.76 13.34 12.32
N ASP A 180 -6.27 13.15 13.56
CA ASP A 180 -5.97 11.83 14.10
C ASP A 180 -7.26 10.98 14.19
N VAL A 181 -8.41 11.63 14.49
CA VAL A 181 -9.75 11.00 14.44
C VAL A 181 -10.12 10.57 13.02
N LEU A 182 -9.83 11.39 12.02
CA LEU A 182 -10.12 11.03 10.62
C LEU A 182 -9.34 9.79 10.19
N ILE A 183 -8.05 9.70 10.57
CA ILE A 183 -7.23 8.50 10.29
C ILE A 183 -7.77 7.28 11.01
N GLU A 184 -8.16 7.42 12.28
CA GLU A 184 -8.76 6.34 13.07
C GLU A 184 -10.02 5.82 12.38
N LEU A 185 -10.93 6.70 11.99
CA LEU A 185 -12.19 6.32 11.33
C LEU A 185 -11.97 5.66 9.94
N ILE A 186 -11.01 6.14 9.16
CA ILE A 186 -10.64 5.49 7.89
C ILE A 186 -10.19 4.04 8.12
N LYS A 187 -9.40 3.80 9.18
CA LYS A 187 -8.92 2.45 9.54
C LYS A 187 -10.06 1.57 10.09
N GLU A 188 -10.90 2.10 10.98
CA GLU A 188 -12.00 1.37 11.60
C GLU A 188 -13.08 0.95 10.59
N LEU A 189 -13.40 1.83 9.64
CA LEU A 189 -14.45 1.59 8.65
C LEU A 189 -13.94 0.90 7.38
N GLY A 190 -12.61 0.75 7.23
CA GLY A 190 -12.00 0.09 6.08
C GLY A 190 -12.20 0.80 4.73
N VAL A 191 -12.50 2.11 4.79
CA VAL A 191 -12.74 2.95 3.61
C VAL A 191 -11.45 3.51 3.05
#